data_dce7f23d7aec860ddf5b8ba107664fed
#
_entry.id   dce7f23d7aec860ddf5b8ba107664fed
#
_cell.length_a   1.000
_cell.length_b   1.000
_cell.length_c   1.000
_cell.angle_alpha   90.00
_cell.angle_beta   90.00
_cell.angle_gamma   90.00
#
_symmetry.space_group_name_H-M   'P 1'
#
loop_
_entity.id
_entity.type
_entity.pdbx_description
1 polymer ?
#
loop_
_entity_poly.entity_id
_entity_poly.type
_entity_poly.pdbx_seq_one_letter_code
_entity_poly.pdbx_strand_id
1 'polypeptide(L)'
;MQMIRILGMVMVFSACAGLGLHAAGVVRRTVRQLTQLKLSLEMMQCEISYSLTPIGKLCSILSSACSGEIAGFYAAMEQKLKDATRSVPEAAKAAMAETAGLRLTPLARQSLMELFGSFGKFGSDEQLKLIALTQERISAELAELSAQKQSRCRCYEALGVCAGLAMVILVI
;
A
#
# COMPACT_ATOMS: atom_id res chain seq x y z
N MET A 1 -25.91 -29.21 -29.26
CA MET A 1 -26.40 -28.16 -28.37
C MET A 1 -25.79 -28.21 -26.96
N GLN A 2 -25.49 -29.36 -26.37
CA GLN A 2 -24.84 -29.44 -25.05
C GLN A 2 -23.43 -28.87 -25.04
N MET A 3 -22.61 -29.09 -26.08
CA MET A 3 -21.25 -28.52 -26.14
C MET A 3 -21.19 -26.99 -26.07
N ILE A 4 -22.16 -26.31 -26.70
CA ILE A 4 -22.23 -24.83 -26.68
C ILE A 4 -22.59 -24.33 -25.28
N ARG A 5 -23.44 -25.04 -24.54
CA ARG A 5 -23.79 -24.69 -23.14
C ARG A 5 -22.60 -24.88 -22.20
N ILE A 6 -21.83 -25.96 -22.34
CA ILE A 6 -20.63 -26.22 -21.54
C ILE A 6 -19.56 -25.17 -21.82
N LEU A 7 -19.34 -24.82 -23.09
CA LEU A 7 -18.37 -23.78 -23.46
C LEU A 7 -18.75 -22.42 -22.90
N GLY A 8 -20.04 -22.04 -22.93
CA GLY A 8 -20.54 -20.80 -22.33
C GLY A 8 -20.36 -20.75 -20.81
N MET A 9 -20.63 -21.87 -20.10
CA MET A 9 -20.41 -21.92 -18.64
C MET A 9 -18.93 -21.79 -18.25
N VAL A 10 -18.03 -22.46 -18.96
CA VAL A 10 -16.59 -22.36 -18.74
C VAL A 10 -16.11 -20.92 -18.97
N MET A 11 -16.62 -20.25 -19.99
CA MET A 11 -16.25 -18.88 -20.32
C MET A 11 -16.71 -17.89 -19.25
N VAL A 12 -17.94 -18.02 -18.74
CA VAL A 12 -18.46 -17.19 -17.64
C VAL A 12 -17.69 -17.45 -16.35
N PHE A 13 -17.40 -18.71 -16.03
CA PHE A 13 -16.62 -19.06 -14.83
C PHE A 13 -15.21 -18.49 -14.88
N SER A 14 -14.51 -18.61 -16.01
CA SER A 14 -13.16 -18.07 -16.19
C SER A 14 -13.14 -16.55 -16.12
N ALA A 15 -14.16 -15.84 -16.63
CA ALA A 15 -14.28 -14.39 -16.54
C ALA A 15 -14.50 -13.94 -15.08
N CYS A 16 -15.40 -14.58 -14.35
CA CYS A 16 -15.66 -14.27 -12.93
C CYS A 16 -14.44 -14.58 -12.05
N ALA A 17 -13.77 -15.70 -12.27
CA ALA A 17 -12.53 -16.06 -11.56
C ALA A 17 -11.41 -15.06 -11.86
N GLY A 18 -11.25 -14.63 -13.10
CA GLY A 18 -10.25 -13.64 -13.52
C GLY A 18 -10.45 -12.27 -12.84
N LEU A 19 -11.69 -11.79 -12.78
CA LEU A 19 -12.02 -10.54 -12.08
C LEU A 19 -11.75 -10.64 -10.57
N GLY A 20 -12.07 -11.78 -9.96
CA GLY A 20 -11.80 -12.02 -8.54
C GLY A 20 -10.30 -12.04 -8.21
N LEU A 21 -9.50 -12.72 -9.04
CA LEU A 21 -8.04 -12.77 -8.90
C LEU A 21 -7.39 -11.39 -9.10
N HIS A 22 -7.89 -10.61 -10.06
CA HIS A 22 -7.39 -9.27 -10.31
C HIS A 22 -7.66 -8.34 -9.09
N ALA A 23 -8.88 -8.35 -8.56
CA ALA A 23 -9.25 -7.58 -7.37
C ALA A 23 -8.41 -7.98 -6.14
N ALA A 24 -8.20 -9.29 -5.93
CA ALA A 24 -7.34 -9.79 -4.87
C ALA A 24 -5.88 -9.34 -5.03
N GLY A 25 -5.38 -9.27 -6.27
CA GLY A 25 -4.04 -8.78 -6.59
C GLY A 25 -3.82 -7.32 -6.21
N VAL A 26 -4.82 -6.47 -6.44
CA VAL A 26 -4.76 -5.03 -6.06
C VAL A 26 -4.66 -4.89 -4.54
N VAL A 27 -5.51 -5.58 -3.78
CA VAL A 27 -5.48 -5.53 -2.30
C VAL A 27 -4.15 -6.05 -1.76
N ARG A 28 -3.62 -7.14 -2.33
CA ARG A 28 -2.29 -7.68 -1.92
C ARG A 28 -1.17 -6.66 -2.11
N ARG A 29 -1.18 -5.92 -3.22
CA ARG A 29 -0.18 -4.88 -3.49
C ARG A 29 -0.31 -3.73 -2.49
N THR A 30 -1.51 -3.24 -2.23
CA THR A 30 -1.77 -2.18 -1.24
C THR A 30 -1.31 -2.61 0.15
N VAL A 31 -1.68 -3.81 0.61
CA VAL A 31 -1.23 -4.35 1.91
C VAL A 31 0.30 -4.42 1.99
N ARG A 32 0.97 -4.89 0.94
CA ARG A 32 2.43 -4.94 0.89
C ARG A 32 3.06 -3.54 0.98
N GLN A 33 2.52 -2.56 0.26
CA GLN A 33 3.02 -1.18 0.29
C GLN A 33 2.80 -0.53 1.65
N LEU A 34 1.64 -0.72 2.28
CA LEU A 34 1.37 -0.23 3.64
C LEU A 34 2.29 -0.88 4.69
N THR A 35 2.60 -2.18 4.53
CA THR A 35 3.57 -2.87 5.41
C THR A 35 4.97 -2.26 5.27
N GLN A 36 5.43 -2.01 4.04
CA GLN A 36 6.71 -1.35 3.80
C GLN A 36 6.73 0.09 4.31
N LEU A 37 5.61 0.80 4.17
CA LEU A 37 5.45 2.14 4.69
C LEU A 37 5.52 2.16 6.23
N LYS A 38 4.86 1.23 6.90
CA LYS A 38 4.94 1.09 8.36
C LYS A 38 6.40 0.88 8.81
N LEU A 39 7.12 -0.05 8.18
CA LEU A 39 8.54 -0.28 8.46
C LEU A 39 9.38 0.98 8.25
N SER A 40 9.11 1.74 7.19
CA SER A 40 9.85 2.99 6.93
C SER A 40 9.59 4.05 8.01
N LEU A 41 8.38 4.12 8.56
CA LEU A 41 8.04 5.02 9.66
C LEU A 41 8.71 4.60 10.97
N GLU A 42 8.84 3.31 11.25
CA GLU A 42 9.57 2.78 12.40
C GLU A 42 11.07 3.16 12.30
N MET A 43 11.67 3.01 11.13
CA MET A 43 13.04 3.44 10.88
C MET A 43 13.19 4.96 10.99
N MET A 44 12.25 5.72 10.43
CA MET A 44 12.23 7.19 10.53
C MET A 44 12.17 7.65 11.99
N GLN A 45 11.34 7.02 12.81
CA GLN A 45 11.25 7.29 14.25
C GLN A 45 12.59 7.05 14.94
N CYS A 46 13.25 5.94 14.62
CA CYS A 46 14.55 5.58 15.18
C CYS A 46 15.62 6.63 14.82
N GLU A 47 15.72 6.98 13.54
CA GLU A 47 16.70 7.95 13.03
C GLU A 47 16.52 9.35 13.64
N ILE A 48 15.27 9.81 13.79
CA ILE A 48 14.98 11.11 14.39
C ILE A 48 15.26 11.11 15.90
N SER A 49 14.94 10.00 16.60
CA SER A 49 15.15 9.90 18.05
C SER A 49 16.63 9.88 18.43
N TYR A 50 17.47 9.24 17.63
CA TYR A 50 18.89 9.01 18.00
C TYR A 50 19.88 9.90 17.26
N SER A 51 19.60 10.25 16.00
CA SER A 51 20.62 10.84 15.12
C SER A 51 20.30 12.27 14.67
N LEU A 52 19.08 12.78 14.90
CA LEU A 52 18.62 14.07 14.37
C LEU A 52 18.94 14.24 12.88
N THR A 53 18.81 13.15 12.12
CA THR A 53 19.23 13.07 10.73
C THR A 53 18.46 14.04 9.84
N PRO A 54 19.12 14.88 9.03
CA PRO A 54 18.41 15.75 8.08
C PRO A 54 17.53 14.97 7.12
N ILE A 55 16.36 15.52 6.78
CA ILE A 55 15.32 14.83 6.00
C ILE A 55 15.83 14.27 4.66
N GLY A 56 16.74 14.98 3.98
CA GLY A 56 17.33 14.49 2.72
C GLY A 56 18.15 13.22 2.91
N LYS A 57 18.98 13.16 3.97
CA LYS A 57 19.75 11.95 4.31
C LYS A 57 18.83 10.83 4.81
N LEU A 58 17.80 11.18 5.57
CA LEU A 58 16.78 10.24 6.02
C LEU A 58 16.08 9.56 4.83
N CYS A 59 15.69 10.31 3.81
CA CYS A 59 15.11 9.75 2.58
C CYS A 59 16.07 8.78 1.87
N SER A 60 17.38 9.08 1.84
CA SER A 60 18.39 8.19 1.28
C SER A 60 18.51 6.87 2.04
N ILE A 61 18.51 6.92 3.38
CA ILE A 61 18.50 5.73 4.25
C ILE A 61 17.25 4.89 4.00
N LEU A 62 16.08 5.53 3.99
CA LEU A 62 14.80 4.84 3.79
C LEU A 62 14.67 4.24 2.40
N SER A 63 15.20 4.90 1.36
CA SER A 63 15.18 4.37 0.00
C SER A 63 16.02 3.11 -0.15
N SER A 64 17.12 3.00 0.59
CA SER A 64 18.00 1.83 0.59
C SER A 64 17.49 0.68 1.46
N ALA A 65 16.77 1.00 2.54
CA ALA A 65 16.21 0.03 3.49
C ALA A 65 14.87 -0.56 3.07
N CYS A 66 14.06 0.20 2.33
CA CYS A 66 12.78 -0.24 1.82
C CYS A 66 12.92 -0.98 0.48
N SER A 67 11.82 -1.52 -0.03
CA SER A 67 11.78 -2.18 -1.34
C SER A 67 10.57 -1.75 -2.17
N GLY A 68 10.66 -1.94 -3.50
CA GLY A 68 9.56 -1.68 -4.42
C GLY A 68 9.20 -0.19 -4.52
N GLU A 69 7.92 0.08 -4.60
CA GLU A 69 7.38 1.41 -4.85
C GLU A 69 7.65 2.41 -3.69
N ILE A 70 7.74 1.90 -2.46
CA ILE A 70 8.06 2.74 -1.28
C ILE A 70 9.53 3.20 -1.33
N ALA A 71 10.46 2.33 -1.72
CA ALA A 71 11.84 2.73 -1.95
C ALA A 71 11.94 3.79 -3.07
N GLY A 72 11.20 3.57 -4.18
CA GLY A 72 11.12 4.54 -5.27
C GLY A 72 10.57 5.91 -4.84
N PHE A 73 9.56 5.92 -3.98
CA PHE A 73 9.01 7.14 -3.41
C PHE A 73 10.05 7.93 -2.61
N TYR A 74 10.80 7.28 -1.70
CA TYR A 74 11.83 7.95 -0.92
C TYR A 74 13.02 8.40 -1.79
N ALA A 75 13.41 7.62 -2.80
CA ALA A 75 14.45 8.01 -3.76
C ALA A 75 14.03 9.25 -4.59
N ALA A 76 12.79 9.27 -5.08
CA ALA A 76 12.24 10.43 -5.78
C ALA A 76 12.17 11.66 -4.85
N MET A 77 11.74 11.47 -3.61
CA MET A 77 11.69 12.54 -2.61
C MET A 77 13.08 13.11 -2.31
N GLU A 78 14.10 12.25 -2.14
CA GLU A 78 15.50 12.70 -1.96
C GLU A 78 15.96 13.59 -3.11
N GLN A 79 15.68 13.18 -4.36
CA GLN A 79 16.04 13.97 -5.54
C GLN A 79 15.36 15.34 -5.55
N LYS A 80 14.04 15.38 -5.19
CA LYS A 80 13.30 16.65 -5.14
C LYS A 80 13.79 17.58 -4.02
N LEU A 81 14.30 17.02 -2.92
CA LEU A 81 14.85 17.79 -1.81
C LEU A 81 16.26 18.35 -2.10
N LYS A 82 16.98 17.85 -3.11
CA LYS A 82 18.23 18.46 -3.60
C LYS A 82 17.99 19.82 -4.26
N ASP A 83 16.80 20.06 -4.79
CA ASP A 83 16.34 21.39 -5.22
C ASP A 83 16.03 22.23 -3.97
N ALA A 84 16.94 23.12 -3.59
CA ALA A 84 16.85 23.97 -2.40
C ALA A 84 15.61 24.91 -2.38
N THR A 85 14.88 25.01 -3.49
CA THR A 85 13.69 25.83 -3.64
C THR A 85 12.40 25.17 -3.20
N ARG A 86 12.41 23.83 -2.95
CA ARG A 86 11.21 23.07 -2.64
C ARG A 86 11.07 22.79 -1.14
N SER A 87 9.87 23.00 -0.65
CA SER A 87 9.51 22.58 0.72
C SER A 87 9.35 21.05 0.82
N VAL A 88 9.52 20.49 2.02
CA VAL A 88 9.38 19.05 2.27
C VAL A 88 8.01 18.51 1.80
N PRO A 89 6.86 19.16 2.10
CA PRO A 89 5.56 18.68 1.62
C PRO A 89 5.40 18.74 0.10
N GLU A 90 6.01 19.74 -0.56
CA GLU A 90 5.98 19.82 -2.04
C GLU A 90 6.81 18.71 -2.67
N ALA A 91 7.99 18.42 -2.10
CA ALA A 91 8.82 17.31 -2.54
C ALA A 91 8.11 15.96 -2.37
N ALA A 92 7.45 15.76 -1.23
CA ALA A 92 6.67 14.54 -0.97
C ALA A 92 5.49 14.38 -1.94
N LYS A 93 4.74 15.47 -2.19
CA LYS A 93 3.63 15.47 -3.15
C LYS A 93 4.10 15.15 -4.58
N ALA A 94 5.20 15.76 -5.01
CA ALA A 94 5.79 15.51 -6.33
C ALA A 94 6.30 14.07 -6.45
N ALA A 95 6.98 13.55 -5.42
CA ALA A 95 7.47 12.17 -5.39
C ALA A 95 6.32 11.15 -5.44
N MET A 96 5.21 11.40 -4.72
CA MET A 96 4.01 10.55 -4.79
C MET A 96 3.38 10.53 -6.18
N ALA A 97 3.41 11.64 -6.90
CA ALA A 97 2.86 11.73 -8.26
C ALA A 97 3.76 11.04 -9.30
N GLU A 98 5.07 11.09 -9.11
CA GLU A 98 6.07 10.53 -10.03
C GLU A 98 6.27 9.03 -9.86
N THR A 99 6.06 8.50 -8.66
CA THR A 99 6.30 7.08 -8.38
C THR A 99 5.22 6.20 -9.00
N ALA A 100 5.55 5.60 -10.13
CA ALA A 100 4.65 4.69 -10.83
C ALA A 100 4.33 3.46 -9.96
N GLY A 101 3.05 3.10 -9.87
CA GLY A 101 2.62 1.93 -9.11
C GLY A 101 2.42 2.15 -7.61
N LEU A 102 2.69 3.34 -7.09
CA LEU A 102 2.41 3.70 -5.70
C LEU A 102 0.89 3.77 -5.48
N ARG A 103 0.36 2.79 -4.77
CA ARG A 103 -1.08 2.63 -4.47
C ARG A 103 -1.34 2.78 -2.98
N LEU A 104 -1.14 3.99 -2.48
CA LEU A 104 -1.52 4.32 -1.11
C LEU A 104 -3.02 4.60 -1.05
N THR A 105 -3.64 4.18 0.03
CA THR A 105 -5.01 4.54 0.35
C THR A 105 -5.12 6.05 0.57
N PRO A 106 -6.33 6.63 0.43
CA PRO A 106 -6.53 8.05 0.72
C PRO A 106 -6.09 8.43 2.15
N LEU A 107 -6.37 7.57 3.14
CA LEU A 107 -5.98 7.79 4.53
C LEU A 107 -4.45 7.78 4.71
N ALA A 108 -3.76 6.78 4.17
CA ALA A 108 -2.30 6.71 4.25
C ALA A 108 -1.63 7.90 3.54
N ARG A 109 -2.15 8.30 2.38
CA ARG A 109 -1.68 9.47 1.65
C ARG A 109 -1.84 10.76 2.46
N GLN A 110 -3.02 10.96 3.04
CA GLN A 110 -3.29 12.13 3.86
C GLN A 110 -2.39 12.16 5.09
N SER A 111 -2.27 11.05 5.82
CA SER A 111 -1.43 10.95 7.03
C SER A 111 0.04 11.22 6.73
N LEU A 112 0.55 10.77 5.59
CA LEU A 112 1.90 11.09 5.14
C LEU A 112 2.08 12.57 4.79
N MET A 113 1.09 13.19 4.15
CA MET A 113 1.15 14.62 3.83
C MET A 113 1.10 15.48 5.09
N GLU A 114 0.30 15.09 6.10
CA GLU A 114 0.29 15.74 7.43
C GLU A 114 1.66 15.61 8.10
N LEU A 115 2.24 14.41 8.08
CA LEU A 115 3.56 14.13 8.63
C LEU A 115 4.65 14.98 7.94
N PHE A 116 4.77 14.93 6.62
CA PHE A 116 5.77 15.71 5.89
C PHE A 116 5.53 17.22 5.97
N GLY A 117 4.28 17.64 6.16
CA GLY A 117 3.93 19.05 6.41
C GLY A 117 4.41 19.58 7.76
N SER A 118 4.73 18.72 8.70
CA SER A 118 5.26 19.06 10.02
C SER A 118 6.78 19.28 10.03
N PHE A 119 7.49 18.67 9.08
CA PHE A 119 8.95 18.79 9.01
C PHE A 119 9.37 20.24 8.73
N GLY A 120 10.29 20.73 9.56
CA GLY A 120 10.78 22.12 9.52
C GLY A 120 9.90 23.14 10.23
N LYS A 121 8.72 22.74 10.75
CA LYS A 121 7.83 23.63 11.53
C LYS A 121 7.85 23.33 13.02
N PHE A 122 8.03 22.08 13.38
CA PHE A 122 7.95 21.59 14.75
C PHE A 122 9.26 20.99 15.22
N GLY A 123 9.45 20.94 16.53
CA GLY A 123 10.59 20.28 17.16
C GLY A 123 10.54 18.77 17.02
N SER A 124 11.65 18.09 17.39
CA SER A 124 11.80 16.64 17.29
C SER A 124 10.71 15.87 18.04
N ASP A 125 10.32 16.32 19.23
CA ASP A 125 9.33 15.65 20.06
C ASP A 125 7.93 15.62 19.41
N GLU A 126 7.54 16.73 18.77
CA GLU A 126 6.28 16.83 18.06
C GLU A 126 6.29 16.00 16.76
N GLN A 127 7.43 15.97 16.07
CA GLN A 127 7.62 15.10 14.91
C GLN A 127 7.48 13.63 15.29
N LEU A 128 8.09 13.19 16.41
CA LEU A 128 7.97 11.83 16.91
C LEU A 128 6.53 11.44 17.25
N LYS A 129 5.78 12.36 17.88
CA LYS A 129 4.34 12.14 18.14
C LYS A 129 3.54 11.97 16.86
N LEU A 130 3.81 12.77 15.84
CA LEU A 130 3.12 12.67 14.55
C LEU A 130 3.49 11.39 13.79
N ILE A 131 4.75 10.94 13.88
CA ILE A 131 5.16 9.65 13.33
C ILE A 131 4.40 8.51 14.02
N ALA A 132 4.37 8.51 15.36
CA ALA A 132 3.64 7.50 16.12
C ALA A 132 2.14 7.46 15.77
N LEU A 133 1.49 8.61 15.67
CA LEU A 133 0.09 8.72 15.24
C LEU A 133 -0.11 8.19 13.81
N THR A 134 0.80 8.51 12.91
CA THR A 134 0.76 8.02 11.52
C THR A 134 0.93 6.50 11.48
N GLN A 135 1.83 5.94 12.28
CA GLN A 135 2.02 4.49 12.40
C GLN A 135 0.76 3.78 12.93
N GLU A 136 0.10 4.37 13.93
CA GLU A 136 -1.14 3.82 14.49
C GLU A 136 -2.25 3.79 13.43
N ARG A 137 -2.47 4.90 12.71
CA ARG A 137 -3.46 4.98 11.63
C ARG A 137 -3.20 3.96 10.52
N ILE A 138 -1.95 3.83 10.07
CA ILE A 138 -1.54 2.87 9.04
C ILE A 138 -1.69 1.43 9.56
N SER A 139 -1.37 1.17 10.83
CA SER A 139 -1.52 -0.16 11.42
C SER A 139 -2.98 -0.58 11.52
N ALA A 140 -3.87 0.33 11.91
CA ALA A 140 -5.32 0.08 11.95
C ALA A 140 -5.87 -0.22 10.55
N GLU A 141 -5.49 0.56 9.55
CA GLU A 141 -5.91 0.35 8.17
C GLU A 141 -5.36 -0.96 7.58
N LEU A 142 -4.11 -1.30 7.91
CA LEU A 142 -3.49 -2.56 7.50
C LEU A 142 -4.24 -3.76 8.11
N ALA A 143 -4.65 -3.68 9.38
CA ALA A 143 -5.44 -4.72 10.04
C ALA A 143 -6.80 -4.91 9.35
N GLU A 144 -7.50 -3.83 9.03
CA GLU A 144 -8.78 -3.86 8.33
C GLU A 144 -8.66 -4.47 6.92
N LEU A 145 -7.70 -4.01 6.11
CA LEU A 145 -7.46 -4.53 4.77
C LEU A 145 -7.03 -6.00 4.78
N SER A 146 -6.26 -6.41 5.80
CA SER A 146 -5.85 -7.80 5.96
C SER A 146 -7.03 -8.71 6.31
N ALA A 147 -7.94 -8.25 7.18
CA ALA A 147 -9.16 -8.96 7.51
C ALA A 147 -10.11 -9.08 6.30
N GLN A 148 -10.29 -8.01 5.54
CA GLN A 148 -11.07 -8.04 4.29
C GLN A 148 -10.48 -9.00 3.26
N LYS A 149 -9.16 -9.05 3.12
CA LYS A 149 -8.47 -9.99 2.24
C LYS A 149 -8.80 -11.44 2.62
N GLN A 150 -8.73 -11.77 3.89
CA GLN A 150 -8.99 -13.12 4.37
C GLN A 150 -10.46 -13.52 4.18
N SER A 151 -11.39 -12.61 4.42
CA SER A 151 -12.83 -12.82 4.19
C SER A 151 -13.13 -13.05 2.70
N ARG A 152 -12.58 -12.23 1.82
CA ARG A 152 -12.80 -12.36 0.37
C ARG A 152 -12.21 -13.64 -0.19
N CYS A 153 -11.00 -14.06 0.22
CA CYS A 153 -10.42 -15.33 -0.20
C CYS A 153 -11.34 -16.52 0.18
N ARG A 154 -11.86 -16.55 1.41
CA ARG A 154 -12.80 -17.60 1.85
C ARG A 154 -14.10 -17.61 1.05
N CYS A 155 -14.65 -16.45 0.72
CA CYS A 155 -15.83 -16.35 -0.14
C CYS A 155 -15.59 -16.91 -1.54
N TYR A 156 -14.43 -16.63 -2.15
CA TYR A 156 -14.12 -17.16 -3.49
C TYR A 156 -13.86 -18.65 -3.48
N GLU A 157 -13.23 -19.20 -2.44
CA GLU A 157 -13.07 -20.64 -2.25
C GLU A 157 -14.44 -21.33 -2.10
N ALA A 158 -15.31 -20.80 -1.24
CA ALA A 158 -16.65 -21.33 -1.05
C ALA A 158 -17.50 -21.26 -2.33
N LEU A 159 -17.49 -20.13 -3.04
CA LEU A 159 -18.18 -19.96 -4.31
C LEU A 159 -17.66 -20.91 -5.39
N GLY A 160 -16.34 -21.11 -5.45
CA GLY A 160 -15.72 -22.06 -6.37
C GLY A 160 -16.16 -23.51 -6.12
N VAL A 161 -16.20 -23.92 -4.84
CA VAL A 161 -16.68 -25.26 -4.47
C VAL A 161 -18.17 -25.41 -4.74
N CYS A 162 -19.01 -24.44 -4.38
CA CYS A 162 -20.45 -24.48 -4.65
C CYS A 162 -20.76 -24.52 -6.15
N ALA A 163 -20.06 -23.72 -6.96
CA ALA A 163 -20.22 -23.71 -8.40
C ALA A 163 -19.78 -25.05 -9.03
N GLY A 164 -18.68 -25.64 -8.52
CA GLY A 164 -18.20 -26.96 -8.95
C GLY A 164 -19.22 -28.06 -8.64
N LEU A 165 -19.79 -28.07 -7.42
CA LEU A 165 -20.84 -29.03 -7.04
C LEU A 165 -22.12 -28.87 -7.86
N ALA A 166 -22.55 -27.62 -8.10
CA ALA A 166 -23.73 -27.33 -8.92
C ALA A 166 -23.53 -27.85 -10.37
N MET A 167 -22.31 -27.72 -10.92
CA MET A 167 -21.98 -28.26 -12.24
C MET A 167 -22.07 -29.78 -12.26
N VAL A 168 -21.55 -30.47 -11.24
CA VAL A 168 -21.62 -31.95 -11.19
C VAL A 168 -23.07 -32.42 -11.12
N ILE A 169 -23.92 -31.77 -10.32
CA ILE A 169 -25.35 -32.11 -10.22
C ILE A 169 -26.10 -31.88 -11.54
N LEU A 170 -25.69 -30.90 -12.35
CA LEU A 170 -26.37 -30.51 -13.59
C LEU A 170 -25.96 -31.43 -14.78
N VAL A 171 -24.84 -32.14 -14.64
CA VAL A 171 -24.31 -33.07 -15.66
C VAL A 171 -24.74 -34.52 -15.41
N ILE A 172 -25.09 -34.88 -14.17
CA ILE A 172 -25.68 -36.18 -13.84
C ILE A 172 -27.18 -36.15 -14.09
#